data_56e14e0257873540e0eafb16469feb8e
#
_entry.id   56e14e0257873540e0eafb16469feb8e
#
_cell.length_a   1.000
_cell.length_b   1.000
_cell.length_c   1.000
_cell.angle_alpha   90.00
_cell.angle_beta   90.00
_cell.angle_gamma   90.00
#
_symmetry.space_group_name_H-M   'P 1'
#
loop_
_entity.id
_entity.type
_entity.pdbx_description
1 polymer ?
#
loop_
_entity_poly.entity_id
_entity_poly.type
_entity_poly.pdbx_seq_one_letter_code
_entity_poly.pdbx_strand_id
1 'polypeptide(L)'
;MYIFGLNYTIMKILDQSLWKRKEHFDFFSKYDEPYFGIVSEIDCTKAYQLSKSRNQSFFSNYLHKSICAVNLIEEMRYRIIDDQIVIYDQIHPAATIGRADGTFAFTFTPFNLDFNIFDEELKAEIKKVKNSSGIRLKEGDTRKDVVHYSSIPWHAFSGLTHARKFKFDESAPKITFGKMFTRDEHQLMNVAIY
;
A
#
# COMPACT_ATOMS: atom_id res chain seq x y z
N MET A 1 -24.47 -9.49 8.69
CA MET A 1 -24.07 -10.10 7.40
C MET A 1 -24.84 -9.35 6.30
N TYR A 2 -24.22 -8.37 5.67
CA TYR A 2 -24.86 -7.61 4.58
C TYR A 2 -24.33 -8.14 3.25
N ILE A 3 -25.27 -8.63 2.43
CA ILE A 3 -24.98 -9.22 1.12
C ILE A 3 -25.22 -8.13 0.07
N PHE A 4 -24.14 -7.59 -0.52
CA PHE A 4 -24.20 -6.91 -1.81
C PHE A 4 -23.02 -7.40 -2.68
N GLY A 5 -23.34 -7.79 -3.90
CA GLY A 5 -22.59 -8.61 -4.79
C GLY A 5 -21.11 -8.25 -5.06
N LEU A 6 -20.31 -9.30 -5.21
CA LEU A 6 -18.98 -9.41 -5.77
C LEU A 6 -17.82 -8.81 -4.93
N ASN A 7 -17.13 -9.71 -4.25
CA ASN A 7 -15.96 -9.56 -3.39
C ASN A 7 -16.27 -9.09 -1.97
N TYR A 8 -16.73 -10.04 -1.13
CA TYR A 8 -16.85 -9.80 0.31
C TYR A 8 -15.47 -9.61 0.92
N THR A 9 -15.17 -8.39 1.37
CA THR A 9 -14.08 -8.21 2.31
C THR A 9 -14.63 -8.53 3.70
N ILE A 10 -14.19 -9.63 4.29
CA ILE A 10 -14.58 -10.01 5.65
C ILE A 10 -13.81 -9.07 6.59
N MET A 11 -14.49 -8.53 7.57
CA MET A 11 -13.91 -7.69 8.62
C MET A 11 -14.55 -7.98 9.96
N LYS A 12 -13.77 -7.80 11.03
CA LYS A 12 -14.23 -7.88 12.42
C LYS A 12 -13.97 -6.56 13.13
N ILE A 13 -14.83 -6.21 14.10
CA ILE A 13 -14.60 -5.05 14.97
C ILE A 13 -13.63 -5.47 16.07
N LEU A 14 -12.62 -4.63 16.35
CA LEU A 14 -11.71 -4.83 17.46
C LEU A 14 -12.44 -4.56 18.78
N ASP A 15 -12.37 -5.50 19.70
CA ASP A 15 -12.81 -5.24 21.08
C ASP A 15 -11.84 -4.30 21.78
N GLN A 16 -12.19 -3.03 21.80
CA GLN A 16 -11.35 -1.99 22.40
C GLN A 16 -11.30 -2.06 23.93
N SER A 17 -12.24 -2.76 24.59
CA SER A 17 -12.25 -2.88 26.06
C SER A 17 -11.07 -3.71 26.58
N LEU A 18 -10.56 -4.63 25.79
CA LEU A 18 -9.41 -5.49 26.09
C LEU A 18 -8.13 -5.04 25.37
N TRP A 19 -8.21 -3.99 24.56
CA TRP A 19 -7.08 -3.57 23.75
C TRP A 19 -6.07 -2.71 24.54
N LYS A 20 -4.87 -3.22 24.73
CA LYS A 20 -3.81 -2.56 25.53
C LYS A 20 -3.40 -1.17 25.01
N ARG A 21 -3.67 -0.87 23.72
CA ARG A 21 -3.32 0.43 23.11
C ARG A 21 -4.48 1.43 23.10
N LYS A 22 -5.62 1.10 23.72
CA LYS A 22 -6.80 1.96 23.69
C LYS A 22 -6.52 3.38 24.19
N GLU A 23 -5.85 3.52 25.34
CA GLU A 23 -5.51 4.84 25.89
C GLU A 23 -4.64 5.68 24.94
N HIS A 24 -3.65 5.04 24.30
CA HIS A 24 -2.81 5.70 23.29
C HIS A 24 -3.62 6.12 22.07
N PHE A 25 -4.50 5.25 21.60
CA PHE A 25 -5.40 5.57 20.49
C PHE A 25 -6.32 6.75 20.82
N ASP A 26 -6.97 6.74 21.99
CA ASP A 26 -7.87 7.81 22.45
C ASP A 26 -7.12 9.15 22.62
N PHE A 27 -5.85 9.11 22.96
CA PHE A 27 -5.02 10.30 23.08
C PHE A 27 -4.62 10.86 21.72
N PHE A 28 -4.00 10.04 20.85
CA PHE A 28 -3.48 10.49 19.57
C PHE A 28 -4.56 10.76 18.53
N SER A 29 -5.71 10.09 18.59
CA SER A 29 -6.84 10.33 17.68
C SER A 29 -7.41 11.75 17.75
N LYS A 30 -7.07 12.51 18.80
CA LYS A 30 -7.49 13.92 18.99
C LYS A 30 -6.53 14.93 18.36
N TYR A 31 -5.40 14.47 17.81
CA TYR A 31 -4.44 15.35 17.15
C TYR A 31 -4.93 15.68 15.73
N ASP A 32 -4.57 16.87 15.26
CA ASP A 32 -4.90 17.28 13.88
C ASP A 32 -4.20 16.40 12.85
N GLU A 33 -2.98 15.93 13.16
CA GLU A 33 -2.22 14.97 12.35
C GLU A 33 -1.77 13.76 13.19
N PRO A 34 -2.65 12.78 13.44
CA PRO A 34 -2.33 11.61 14.25
C PRO A 34 -1.50 10.56 13.48
N TYR A 35 -0.62 11.01 12.62
CA TYR A 35 0.21 10.19 11.76
C TYR A 35 1.69 10.41 12.05
N PHE A 36 2.46 9.38 11.89
CA PHE A 36 3.90 9.48 11.76
C PHE A 36 4.38 8.61 10.60
N GLY A 37 5.57 8.92 10.08
CA GLY A 37 6.18 8.13 9.04
C GLY A 37 7.60 7.73 9.41
N ILE A 38 8.02 6.60 8.89
CA ILE A 38 9.40 6.10 9.01
C ILE A 38 9.94 5.89 7.61
N VAL A 39 11.15 6.40 7.37
CA VAL A 39 11.92 6.06 6.17
C VAL A 39 13.03 5.09 6.59
N SER A 40 13.11 3.98 5.91
CA SER A 40 14.13 2.96 6.12
C SER A 40 14.78 2.57 4.80
N GLU A 41 16.03 2.20 4.86
CA GLU A 41 16.75 1.60 3.74
C GLU A 41 16.64 0.08 3.82
N ILE A 42 16.30 -0.54 2.71
CA ILE A 42 16.20 -2.00 2.60
C ILE A 42 17.19 -2.54 1.58
N ASP A 43 17.79 -3.70 1.87
CA ASP A 43 18.56 -4.48 0.91
C ASP A 43 17.62 -5.29 0.02
N CYS A 44 17.57 -4.93 -1.24
CA CYS A 44 16.77 -5.61 -2.25
C CYS A 44 17.61 -6.45 -3.25
N THR A 45 18.89 -6.66 -2.97
CA THR A 45 19.85 -7.35 -3.86
C THR A 45 19.29 -8.71 -4.34
N LYS A 46 18.94 -9.58 -3.41
CA LYS A 46 18.42 -10.92 -3.74
C LYS A 46 17.09 -10.84 -4.52
N ALA A 47 16.20 -9.93 -4.11
CA ALA A 47 14.91 -9.77 -4.79
C ALA A 47 15.07 -9.27 -6.21
N TYR A 48 16.00 -8.33 -6.43
CA TYR A 48 16.32 -7.80 -7.75
C TYR A 48 16.96 -8.86 -8.66
N GLN A 49 17.97 -9.58 -8.17
CA GLN A 49 18.63 -10.66 -8.91
C GLN A 49 17.64 -11.77 -9.29
N LEU A 50 16.76 -12.16 -8.37
CA LEU A 50 15.73 -13.16 -8.63
C LEU A 50 14.73 -12.68 -9.70
N SER A 51 14.31 -11.42 -9.65
CA SER A 51 13.43 -10.85 -10.66
C SER A 51 14.08 -10.89 -12.03
N LYS A 52 15.38 -10.54 -12.13
CA LYS A 52 16.14 -10.57 -13.39
C LYS A 52 16.30 -11.99 -13.92
N SER A 53 16.69 -12.95 -13.09
CA SER A 53 16.89 -14.34 -13.51
C SER A 53 15.61 -15.01 -14.01
N ARG A 54 14.44 -14.56 -13.52
CA ARG A 54 13.13 -15.07 -13.91
C ARG A 54 12.43 -14.24 -14.98
N ASN A 55 13.09 -13.20 -15.49
CA ASN A 55 12.50 -12.24 -16.43
C ASN A 55 11.18 -11.65 -15.94
N GLN A 56 11.12 -11.34 -14.63
CA GLN A 56 9.94 -10.77 -13.96
C GLN A 56 10.14 -9.27 -13.71
N SER A 57 9.02 -8.54 -13.62
CA SER A 57 9.06 -7.14 -13.21
C SER A 57 9.54 -7.00 -11.77
N PHE A 58 10.59 -6.22 -11.53
CA PHE A 58 11.04 -5.92 -10.18
C PHE A 58 9.98 -5.12 -9.40
N PHE A 59 9.25 -4.21 -10.08
CA PHE A 59 8.11 -3.50 -9.49
C PHE A 59 7.04 -4.48 -8.97
N SER A 60 6.61 -5.43 -9.78
CA SER A 60 5.63 -6.45 -9.36
C SER A 60 6.13 -7.27 -8.17
N ASN A 61 7.43 -7.62 -8.19
CA ASN A 61 8.04 -8.42 -7.12
C ASN A 61 8.05 -7.69 -5.78
N TYR A 62 8.55 -6.44 -5.72
CA TYR A 62 8.59 -5.74 -4.43
C TYR A 62 7.19 -5.33 -3.95
N LEU A 63 6.28 -4.97 -4.86
CA LEU A 63 4.90 -4.67 -4.51
C LEU A 63 4.21 -5.90 -3.90
N HIS A 64 4.34 -7.06 -4.54
CA HIS A 64 3.78 -8.31 -4.03
C HIS A 64 4.36 -8.69 -2.67
N LYS A 65 5.69 -8.63 -2.49
CA LYS A 65 6.33 -8.94 -1.21
C LYS A 65 5.88 -7.98 -0.10
N SER A 66 5.75 -6.70 -0.42
CA SER A 66 5.26 -5.70 0.54
C SER A 66 3.82 -5.98 0.96
N ILE A 67 2.92 -6.24 0.02
CA ILE A 67 1.51 -6.52 0.38
C ILE A 67 1.35 -7.88 1.09
N CYS A 68 2.20 -8.86 0.81
CA CYS A 68 2.28 -10.09 1.61
C CYS A 68 2.66 -9.78 3.07
N ALA A 69 3.68 -8.94 3.28
CA ALA A 69 4.10 -8.53 4.62
C ALA A 69 2.99 -7.77 5.37
N VAL A 70 2.30 -6.85 4.69
CA VAL A 70 1.13 -6.15 5.24
C VAL A 70 0.06 -7.14 5.71
N ASN A 71 -0.26 -8.14 4.91
CA ASN A 71 -1.29 -9.12 5.26
C ASN A 71 -0.88 -10.07 6.39
N LEU A 72 0.41 -10.23 6.65
CA LEU A 72 0.91 -11.03 7.77
C LEU A 72 0.86 -10.30 9.13
N ILE A 73 0.80 -8.96 9.11
CA ILE A 73 0.80 -8.13 10.33
C ILE A 73 -0.63 -7.65 10.59
N GLU A 74 -1.26 -8.11 11.67
CA GLU A 74 -2.66 -7.79 11.95
C GLU A 74 -2.89 -6.28 12.06
N GLU A 75 -2.00 -5.53 12.72
CA GLU A 75 -2.13 -4.09 12.92
C GLU A 75 -2.06 -3.29 11.60
N MET A 76 -1.39 -3.81 10.58
CA MET A 76 -1.38 -3.22 9.23
C MET A 76 -2.73 -3.36 8.51
N ARG A 77 -3.62 -4.21 9.03
CA ARG A 77 -4.96 -4.45 8.51
C ARG A 77 -6.05 -3.70 9.27
N TYR A 78 -5.68 -2.91 10.30
CA TYR A 78 -6.60 -2.07 11.05
C TYR A 78 -7.02 -0.87 10.21
N ARG A 79 -8.31 -0.50 10.31
CA ARG A 79 -8.86 0.73 9.74
C ARG A 79 -9.83 1.36 10.73
N ILE A 80 -9.96 2.67 10.66
CA ILE A 80 -10.95 3.42 11.41
C ILE A 80 -12.16 3.63 10.50
N ILE A 81 -13.33 3.16 10.94
CA ILE A 81 -14.61 3.31 10.24
C ILE A 81 -15.64 3.68 11.30
N ASP A 82 -16.31 4.82 11.13
CA ASP A 82 -17.34 5.31 12.06
C ASP A 82 -16.88 5.25 13.53
N ASP A 83 -15.68 5.80 13.80
CA ASP A 83 -15.01 5.82 15.12
C ASP A 83 -14.71 4.43 15.72
N GLN A 84 -14.87 3.37 14.95
CA GLN A 84 -14.53 2.02 15.34
C GLN A 84 -13.26 1.54 14.65
N ILE A 85 -12.48 0.71 15.36
CA ILE A 85 -11.36 0.01 14.74
C ILE A 85 -11.89 -1.30 14.17
N VAL A 86 -11.77 -1.46 12.87
CA VAL A 86 -12.09 -2.69 12.16
C VAL A 86 -10.80 -3.38 11.69
N ILE A 87 -10.83 -4.69 11.66
CA ILE A 87 -9.72 -5.53 11.20
C ILE A 87 -10.17 -6.24 9.95
N TYR A 88 -9.55 -5.92 8.84
CA TYR A 88 -9.79 -6.62 7.58
C TYR A 88 -9.07 -7.97 7.53
N ASP A 89 -9.71 -8.98 6.99
CA ASP A 89 -9.06 -10.28 6.79
C ASP A 89 -7.99 -10.20 5.71
N GLN A 90 -8.21 -9.34 4.72
CA GLN A 90 -7.28 -9.14 3.61
C GLN A 90 -7.19 -7.67 3.21
N ILE A 91 -5.97 -7.22 2.90
CA ILE A 91 -5.67 -5.89 2.38
C ILE A 91 -5.10 -6.01 0.96
N HIS A 92 -5.49 -5.08 0.10
CA HIS A 92 -5.12 -5.02 -1.31
C HIS A 92 -4.19 -3.83 -1.61
N PRO A 93 -3.30 -3.91 -2.61
CA PRO A 93 -2.53 -2.76 -3.04
C PRO A 93 -3.35 -1.84 -3.96
N ALA A 94 -3.31 -0.55 -3.65
CA ALA A 94 -3.75 0.53 -4.53
C ALA A 94 -2.51 1.36 -4.93
N ALA A 95 -2.03 1.19 -6.15
CA ALA A 95 -0.78 1.79 -6.59
C ALA A 95 -1.01 2.97 -7.53
N THR A 96 -0.13 3.98 -7.44
CA THR A 96 -0.07 5.09 -8.38
C THR A 96 0.79 4.70 -9.57
N ILE A 97 0.23 4.77 -10.77
CA ILE A 97 0.92 4.44 -12.03
C ILE A 97 0.99 5.66 -12.94
N GLY A 98 2.22 6.04 -13.30
CA GLY A 98 2.50 7.13 -14.24
C GLY A 98 2.18 6.77 -15.70
N ARG A 99 1.85 7.81 -16.49
CA ARG A 99 1.64 7.76 -17.93
C ARG A 99 2.73 8.50 -18.70
N ALA A 100 2.80 8.27 -19.99
CA ALA A 100 3.79 8.92 -20.86
C ALA A 100 3.60 10.45 -20.99
N ASP A 101 2.40 10.94 -20.76
CA ASP A 101 2.06 12.37 -20.80
C ASP A 101 2.41 13.13 -19.49
N GLY A 102 3.07 12.47 -18.55
CA GLY A 102 3.42 13.03 -17.24
C GLY A 102 2.30 13.00 -16.21
N THR A 103 1.11 12.53 -16.56
CA THR A 103 0.02 12.30 -15.61
C THR A 103 0.13 10.93 -14.92
N PHE A 104 -0.74 10.69 -13.95
CA PHE A 104 -0.84 9.40 -13.28
C PHE A 104 -2.30 9.02 -13.02
N ALA A 105 -2.53 7.76 -12.68
CA ALA A 105 -3.80 7.30 -12.14
C ALA A 105 -3.60 6.25 -11.06
N PHE A 106 -4.66 6.03 -10.29
CA PHE A 106 -4.72 4.99 -9.27
C PHE A 106 -5.14 3.66 -9.88
N THR A 107 -4.58 2.59 -9.31
CA THR A 107 -4.96 1.21 -9.62
C THR A 107 -5.56 0.56 -8.38
N PHE A 108 -6.30 -0.49 -8.61
CA PHE A 108 -6.64 -1.49 -7.61
C PHE A 108 -6.28 -2.86 -8.15
N THR A 109 -5.49 -3.62 -7.40
CA THR A 109 -5.14 -5.00 -7.76
C THR A 109 -5.58 -5.91 -6.62
N PRO A 110 -6.42 -6.92 -6.83
CA PRO A 110 -6.73 -7.90 -5.80
C PRO A 110 -5.44 -8.56 -5.29
N PHE A 111 -5.32 -8.67 -3.97
CA PHE A 111 -4.22 -9.43 -3.40
C PHE A 111 -4.40 -10.92 -3.70
N ASN A 112 -3.34 -11.55 -4.15
CA ASN A 112 -3.25 -13.00 -4.27
C ASN A 112 -1.89 -13.45 -3.75
N LEU A 113 -1.85 -14.52 -2.98
CA LEU A 113 -0.60 -15.07 -2.44
C LEU A 113 0.28 -15.67 -3.55
N ASP A 114 -0.34 -16.21 -4.61
CA ASP A 114 0.39 -16.64 -5.80
C ASP A 114 0.86 -15.43 -6.60
N PHE A 115 2.18 -15.32 -6.75
CA PHE A 115 2.81 -14.21 -7.45
C PHE A 115 2.38 -14.12 -8.92
N ASN A 116 2.21 -15.25 -9.60
CA ASN A 116 1.90 -15.23 -11.05
C ASN A 116 0.51 -14.66 -11.30
N ILE A 117 -0.48 -15.08 -10.49
CA ILE A 117 -1.85 -14.55 -10.56
C ILE A 117 -1.83 -13.05 -10.25
N PHE A 118 -1.15 -12.65 -9.18
CA PHE A 118 -1.02 -11.23 -8.81
C PHE A 118 -0.35 -10.39 -9.91
N ASP A 119 0.73 -10.88 -10.50
CA ASP A 119 1.49 -10.18 -11.55
C ASP A 119 0.67 -9.99 -12.84
N GLU A 120 -0.12 -11.00 -13.22
CA GLU A 120 -1.03 -10.92 -14.36
C GLU A 120 -2.11 -9.85 -14.14
N GLU A 121 -2.76 -9.84 -12.98
CA GLU A 121 -3.78 -8.84 -12.63
C GLU A 121 -3.18 -7.43 -12.55
N LEU A 122 -2.02 -7.27 -11.93
CA LEU A 122 -1.30 -6.00 -11.85
C LEU A 122 -0.94 -5.46 -13.23
N LYS A 123 -0.42 -6.31 -14.11
CA LYS A 123 -0.09 -5.94 -15.51
C LYS A 123 -1.33 -5.50 -16.28
N ALA A 124 -2.45 -6.21 -16.09
CA ALA A 124 -3.72 -5.83 -16.72
C ALA A 124 -4.19 -4.45 -16.23
N GLU A 125 -4.09 -4.16 -14.92
CA GLU A 125 -4.44 -2.85 -14.37
C GLU A 125 -3.50 -1.75 -14.87
N ILE A 126 -2.19 -1.98 -14.91
CA ILE A 126 -1.22 -1.03 -15.49
C ILE A 126 -1.57 -0.71 -16.94
N LYS A 127 -1.95 -1.72 -17.74
CA LYS A 127 -2.38 -1.53 -19.13
C LYS A 127 -3.65 -0.67 -19.22
N LYS A 128 -4.63 -0.89 -18.34
CA LYS A 128 -5.85 -0.07 -18.28
C LYS A 128 -5.50 1.40 -17.95
N VAL A 129 -4.61 1.65 -16.96
CA VAL A 129 -4.16 3.01 -16.64
C VAL A 129 -3.52 3.69 -17.84
N LYS A 130 -2.58 3.01 -18.51
CA LYS A 130 -1.86 3.58 -19.66
C LYS A 130 -2.78 3.93 -20.83
N ASN A 131 -3.92 3.25 -20.97
CA ASN A 131 -4.90 3.45 -22.02
C ASN A 131 -6.12 4.27 -21.59
N SER A 132 -6.08 4.90 -20.42
CA SER A 132 -7.19 5.70 -19.87
C SER A 132 -6.76 7.15 -19.63
N SER A 133 -7.73 8.02 -19.41
CA SER A 133 -7.56 9.41 -18.95
C SER A 133 -8.09 9.59 -17.53
N GLY A 134 -7.76 10.73 -16.91
CA GLY A 134 -8.19 11.06 -15.55
C GLY A 134 -7.51 10.23 -14.47
N ILE A 135 -7.84 10.49 -13.21
CA ILE A 135 -7.18 9.88 -12.05
C ILE A 135 -7.78 8.55 -11.60
N ARG A 136 -8.89 8.10 -12.20
CA ARG A 136 -9.57 6.82 -11.91
C ARG A 136 -9.95 6.65 -10.44
N LEU A 137 -10.56 7.66 -9.83
CA LEU A 137 -10.95 7.65 -8.41
C LEU A 137 -11.92 6.53 -8.02
N LYS A 138 -12.73 6.02 -8.96
CA LYS A 138 -13.78 5.04 -8.66
C LYS A 138 -13.28 3.66 -8.22
N GLU A 139 -12.03 3.31 -8.50
CA GLU A 139 -11.54 1.94 -8.34
C GLU A 139 -10.68 1.70 -7.11
N GLY A 140 -10.17 2.74 -6.44
CA GLY A 140 -9.31 2.58 -5.28
C GLY A 140 -9.52 3.60 -4.16
N ASP A 141 -9.99 4.80 -4.47
CA ASP A 141 -10.00 5.92 -3.54
C ASP A 141 -11.10 5.81 -2.45
N THR A 142 -12.15 5.03 -2.69
CA THR A 142 -13.23 4.81 -1.72
C THR A 142 -13.08 3.54 -0.89
N ARG A 143 -12.14 2.69 -1.26
CA ARG A 143 -11.90 1.44 -0.53
C ARG A 143 -11.08 1.69 0.73
N LYS A 144 -11.46 1.05 1.81
CA LYS A 144 -10.72 1.08 3.09
C LYS A 144 -9.79 -0.13 3.25
N ASP A 145 -10.04 -1.22 2.54
CA ASP A 145 -9.27 -2.46 2.56
C ASP A 145 -8.01 -2.41 1.68
N VAL A 146 -7.36 -1.24 1.62
CA VAL A 146 -6.17 -1.02 0.80
C VAL A 146 -4.99 -0.47 1.59
N VAL A 147 -3.80 -0.64 1.03
CA VAL A 147 -2.62 0.19 1.28
C VAL A 147 -2.32 0.97 0.01
N HIS A 148 -2.07 2.27 0.16
CA HIS A 148 -1.70 3.13 -0.96
C HIS A 148 -0.20 3.02 -1.24
N TYR A 149 0.13 2.68 -2.47
CA TYR A 149 1.51 2.52 -2.92
C TYR A 149 1.92 3.60 -3.92
N SER A 150 3.11 4.14 -3.71
CA SER A 150 3.79 5.02 -4.67
C SER A 150 5.19 4.49 -4.97
N SER A 151 5.68 4.81 -6.17
CA SER A 151 7.07 4.55 -6.53
C SER A 151 7.66 5.81 -7.13
N ILE A 152 8.84 6.22 -6.62
CA ILE A 152 9.61 7.37 -7.08
C ILE A 152 10.96 6.85 -7.60
N PRO A 153 10.99 6.13 -8.75
CA PRO A 153 12.18 5.41 -9.20
C PRO A 153 13.30 6.32 -9.71
N TRP A 154 13.05 7.63 -9.78
CA TRP A 154 14.02 8.63 -10.20
C TRP A 154 14.75 9.31 -9.05
N HIS A 155 14.31 9.15 -7.79
CA HIS A 155 14.90 9.82 -6.64
C HIS A 155 15.05 8.88 -5.43
N ALA A 156 16.26 8.85 -4.85
CA ALA A 156 16.52 8.23 -3.55
C ALA A 156 16.28 9.29 -2.47
N PHE A 157 15.24 9.12 -1.69
CA PHE A 157 14.86 10.08 -0.66
C PHE A 157 15.26 9.58 0.75
N SER A 158 15.62 10.48 1.63
CA SER A 158 15.83 10.22 3.06
C SER A 158 14.66 10.69 3.94
N GLY A 159 13.74 11.46 3.36
CA GLY A 159 12.51 11.97 3.97
C GLY A 159 11.45 12.13 2.90
N LEU A 160 10.20 11.91 3.28
CA LEU A 160 9.04 12.05 2.40
C LEU A 160 7.85 12.51 3.23
N THR A 161 6.95 13.25 2.64
CA THR A 161 5.62 13.52 3.19
C THR A 161 4.57 13.26 2.12
N HIS A 162 3.37 12.85 2.54
CA HIS A 162 2.25 12.64 1.64
C HIS A 162 1.19 13.70 1.80
N ALA A 163 0.46 13.98 0.73
CA ALA A 163 -0.79 14.70 0.82
C ALA A 163 -1.78 13.94 1.72
N ARG A 164 -2.48 14.66 2.59
CA ARG A 164 -3.45 14.12 3.56
C ARG A 164 -4.74 14.91 3.52
N LYS A 165 -5.84 14.24 3.80
CA LYS A 165 -7.10 14.89 4.12
C LYS A 165 -7.14 15.09 5.64
N PHE A 166 -7.29 16.34 6.10
CA PHE A 166 -7.36 16.67 7.54
C PHE A 166 -8.64 16.22 8.24
N LYS A 167 -9.64 15.73 7.51
CA LYS A 167 -10.86 15.16 8.06
C LYS A 167 -10.84 13.63 7.91
N PHE A 168 -10.44 13.03 8.90
CA PHE A 168 -10.58 11.77 9.62
C PHE A 168 -11.00 10.44 8.96
N ASP A 169 -11.27 10.36 7.67
CA ASP A 169 -11.65 9.07 7.08
C ASP A 169 -10.47 8.26 6.54
N GLU A 170 -9.23 8.77 6.68
CA GLU A 170 -8.06 8.14 6.08
C GLU A 170 -7.20 7.47 7.15
N SER A 171 -7.36 6.16 7.31
CA SER A 171 -6.54 5.31 8.17
C SER A 171 -5.74 4.25 7.39
N ALA A 172 -5.80 4.31 6.06
CA ALA A 172 -5.03 3.40 5.22
C ALA A 172 -3.55 3.82 5.20
N PRO A 173 -2.61 2.89 5.49
CA PRO A 173 -1.19 3.18 5.38
C PRO A 173 -0.78 3.56 3.96
N LYS A 174 0.27 4.38 3.85
CA LYS A 174 0.91 4.74 2.58
C LYS A 174 2.33 4.23 2.58
N ILE A 175 2.70 3.48 1.54
CA ILE A 175 4.04 2.93 1.37
C ILE A 175 4.63 3.46 0.07
N THR A 176 5.81 4.09 0.16
CA THR A 176 6.50 4.64 -1.01
C THR A 176 7.87 4.05 -1.15
N PHE A 177 8.16 3.55 -2.35
CA PHE A 177 9.46 3.02 -2.74
C PHE A 177 10.25 4.08 -3.52
N GLY A 178 11.49 4.32 -3.11
CA GLY A 178 12.41 5.22 -3.78
C GLY A 178 13.17 4.58 -4.93
N LYS A 179 14.14 5.35 -5.47
CA LYS A 179 15.10 4.85 -6.46
C LYS A 179 15.97 3.76 -5.83
N MET A 180 16.13 2.65 -6.53
CA MET A 180 17.17 1.67 -6.22
C MET A 180 18.56 2.25 -6.56
N PHE A 181 19.53 2.04 -5.69
CA PHE A 181 20.92 2.46 -5.87
C PHE A 181 21.87 1.37 -5.37
N THR A 182 23.12 1.43 -5.83
CA THR A 182 24.16 0.47 -5.43
C THR A 182 25.07 1.08 -4.38
N ARG A 183 25.35 0.36 -3.31
CA ARG A 183 26.39 0.66 -2.33
C ARG A 183 27.04 -0.64 -1.86
N ASP A 184 28.35 -0.72 -1.92
CA ASP A 184 29.15 -1.90 -1.51
C ASP A 184 28.59 -3.22 -2.09
N GLU A 185 28.33 -3.23 -3.40
CA GLU A 185 27.75 -4.36 -4.17
C GLU A 185 26.29 -4.72 -3.85
N HIS A 186 25.70 -4.05 -2.86
CA HIS A 186 24.29 -4.23 -2.51
C HIS A 186 23.36 -3.33 -3.32
N GLN A 187 22.23 -3.84 -3.74
CA GLN A 187 21.14 -3.06 -4.30
C GLN A 187 20.21 -2.62 -3.17
N LEU A 188 20.22 -1.34 -2.89
CA LEU A 188 19.50 -0.72 -1.78
C LEU A 188 18.34 0.13 -2.29
N MET A 189 17.30 0.26 -1.50
CA MET A 189 16.15 1.11 -1.83
C MET A 189 15.56 1.70 -0.55
N ASN A 190 15.26 3.00 -0.58
CA ASN A 190 14.56 3.65 0.52
C ASN A 190 13.07 3.36 0.43
N VAL A 191 12.47 3.04 1.57
CA VAL A 191 11.03 2.81 1.72
C VAL A 191 10.50 3.69 2.83
N ALA A 192 9.47 4.47 2.53
CA ALA A 192 8.73 5.24 3.50
C ALA A 192 7.41 4.54 3.81
N ILE A 193 7.06 4.45 5.10
CA ILE A 193 5.79 3.91 5.59
C ILE A 193 5.15 4.99 6.47
N TYR A 194 3.89 5.32 6.16
CA TYR A 194 3.05 6.27 6.90
C TYR A 194 1.76 5.62 7.32
#